data_6bcb31e07351a46205156fee98eb5936
#
_entry.id   6bcb31e07351a46205156fee98eb5936
#
_cell.length_a   1.000
_cell.length_b   1.000
_cell.length_c   1.000
_cell.angle_alpha   90.00
_cell.angle_beta   90.00
_cell.angle_gamma   90.00
#
_symmetry.space_group_name_H-M   'P 1'
#
loop_
_entity.id
_entity.type
_entity.pdbx_description
1 polymer ?
#
loop_
_entity_poly.entity_id
_entity_poly.type
_entity_poly.pdbx_seq_one_letter_code
_entity_poly.pdbx_strand_id
1 'polypeptide(L)'
;LYLTIGAFIAVAIGGAIEILPTIFVKNNVPTISAVKPYSPLELEGRDIYIREGCNACHSQMIRPFRDEVVRFNGKNGQYSKAGEFVYDYPFLWGSKRTGPDLQREGGVRPDSWHFKHMYNPRSTSAGSIMPRYPWLITSTLDRSLTKAKLELMKNSLDVPYTKAQIDSADSWMNNQADAIVKNIYSEAADVKDQFAKQQQAQGASFVPLEKREITALISYLQRLGTDIKTTEVKTASN
;
A
#
# COMPACT_ATOMS: atom_id res chain seq x y z
N LEU A 1 -43.38 -9.55 13.92
CA LEU A 1 -42.79 -8.39 14.58
C LEU A 1 -41.85 -8.80 15.73
N TYR A 2 -42.33 -9.51 16.78
CA TYR A 2 -41.49 -9.88 17.94
C TYR A 2 -40.29 -10.76 17.56
N LEU A 3 -40.44 -11.69 16.63
CA LEU A 3 -39.38 -12.56 16.16
C LEU A 3 -38.32 -11.77 15.41
N THR A 4 -38.72 -10.79 14.60
CA THR A 4 -37.78 -9.91 13.87
C THR A 4 -36.99 -9.01 14.82
N ILE A 5 -37.67 -8.44 15.85
CA ILE A 5 -37.03 -7.64 16.88
C ILE A 5 -36.05 -8.49 17.69
N GLY A 6 -36.47 -9.68 18.11
CA GLY A 6 -35.58 -10.59 18.84
C GLY A 6 -34.36 -11.02 18.04
N ALA A 7 -34.51 -11.31 16.75
CA ALA A 7 -33.39 -11.63 15.87
C ALA A 7 -32.42 -10.43 15.71
N PHE A 8 -32.97 -9.23 15.54
CA PHE A 8 -32.12 -8.01 15.44
C PHE A 8 -31.31 -7.75 16.71
N ILE A 9 -31.95 -7.89 17.89
CA ILE A 9 -31.27 -7.74 19.18
C ILE A 9 -30.18 -8.80 19.35
N ALA A 10 -30.45 -10.05 19.02
CA ALA A 10 -29.44 -11.11 19.11
C ALA A 10 -28.24 -10.88 18.22
N VAL A 11 -28.45 -10.43 16.95
CA VAL A 11 -27.38 -10.11 16.01
C VAL A 11 -26.58 -8.88 16.51
N ALA A 12 -27.26 -7.85 17.02
CA ALA A 12 -26.60 -6.66 17.56
C ALA A 12 -25.71 -6.97 18.78
N ILE A 13 -26.22 -7.80 19.71
CA ILE A 13 -25.46 -8.23 20.89
C ILE A 13 -24.27 -9.12 20.46
N GLY A 14 -24.47 -10.07 19.55
CA GLY A 14 -23.40 -10.93 19.04
C GLY A 14 -22.28 -10.11 18.37
N GLY A 15 -22.66 -9.17 17.50
CA GLY A 15 -21.70 -8.27 16.85
C GLY A 15 -20.96 -7.38 17.86
N ALA A 16 -21.65 -6.86 18.87
CA ALA A 16 -21.02 -6.08 19.92
C ALA A 16 -19.99 -6.90 20.72
N ILE A 17 -20.29 -8.14 21.07
CA ILE A 17 -19.37 -9.03 21.80
C ILE A 17 -18.10 -9.32 20.98
N GLU A 18 -18.18 -9.41 19.66
CA GLU A 18 -17.02 -9.61 18.78
C GLU A 18 -16.22 -8.33 18.55
N ILE A 19 -16.89 -7.21 18.31
CA ILE A 19 -16.23 -5.96 17.87
C ILE A 19 -15.66 -5.18 19.06
N LEU A 20 -16.38 -5.06 20.18
CA LEU A 20 -15.96 -4.23 21.32
C LEU A 20 -14.58 -4.65 21.89
N PRO A 21 -14.27 -5.95 22.07
CA PRO A 21 -12.94 -6.33 22.56
C PRO A 21 -11.81 -5.91 21.62
N THR A 22 -12.03 -5.93 20.30
CA THR A 22 -10.99 -5.52 19.33
C THR A 22 -10.71 -4.02 19.38
N ILE A 23 -11.70 -3.21 19.78
CA ILE A 23 -11.55 -1.76 19.93
C ILE A 23 -10.88 -1.41 21.27
N PHE A 24 -11.29 -2.07 22.37
CA PHE A 24 -10.87 -1.68 23.73
C PHE A 24 -9.63 -2.43 24.24
N VAL A 25 -9.33 -3.63 23.71
CA VAL A 25 -8.16 -4.40 24.13
C VAL A 25 -6.97 -4.08 23.22
N LYS A 26 -6.17 -3.09 23.61
CA LYS A 26 -5.00 -2.62 22.83
C LYS A 26 -3.97 -3.72 22.50
N ASN A 27 -3.87 -4.75 23.34
CA ASN A 27 -2.91 -5.86 23.18
C ASN A 27 -3.52 -7.10 22.50
N ASN A 28 -4.66 -6.97 21.88
CA ASN A 28 -5.34 -8.11 21.23
C ASN A 28 -4.58 -8.64 19.99
N VAL A 29 -3.79 -7.79 19.36
CA VAL A 29 -2.93 -8.15 18.22
C VAL A 29 -1.47 -8.02 18.64
N PRO A 30 -0.66 -9.10 18.61
CA PRO A 30 0.77 -9.03 18.89
C PRO A 30 1.44 -8.06 17.93
N THR A 31 2.10 -7.04 18.44
CA THR A 31 2.87 -6.09 17.63
C THR A 31 4.18 -6.69 17.18
N ILE A 32 4.60 -6.40 15.96
CA ILE A 32 5.89 -6.77 15.41
C ILE A 32 6.74 -5.50 15.39
N SER A 33 7.82 -5.47 16.16
CA SER A 33 8.66 -4.27 16.36
C SER A 33 9.27 -3.71 15.07
N ALA A 34 9.43 -4.56 14.05
CA ALA A 34 9.94 -4.15 12.75
C ALA A 34 8.91 -3.39 11.91
N VAL A 35 7.61 -3.58 12.16
CA VAL A 35 6.53 -2.94 11.38
C VAL A 35 6.43 -1.47 11.73
N LYS A 36 6.55 -0.63 10.73
CA LYS A 36 6.51 0.83 10.86
C LYS A 36 5.25 1.41 10.23
N PRO A 37 4.76 2.55 10.72
CA PRO A 37 3.70 3.30 10.05
C PRO A 37 4.07 3.67 8.61
N TYR A 38 3.07 3.83 7.77
CA TYR A 38 3.26 4.30 6.40
C TYR A 38 3.86 5.71 6.38
N SER A 39 4.78 5.97 5.44
CA SER A 39 5.18 7.34 5.15
C SER A 39 4.00 8.13 4.56
N PRO A 40 4.06 9.48 4.55
CA PRO A 40 2.99 10.27 3.96
C PRO A 40 2.70 9.93 2.50
N LEU A 41 3.73 9.64 1.68
CA LEU A 41 3.55 9.26 0.28
C LEU A 41 2.96 7.85 0.14
N GLU A 42 3.38 6.89 0.97
CA GLU A 42 2.83 5.54 1.02
C GLU A 42 1.35 5.56 1.43
N LEU A 43 0.98 6.44 2.37
CA LEU A 43 -0.40 6.59 2.81
C LEU A 43 -1.31 7.12 1.68
N GLU A 44 -0.85 8.13 0.94
CA GLU A 44 -1.58 8.61 -0.25
C GLU A 44 -1.64 7.52 -1.34
N GLY A 45 -0.58 6.77 -1.54
CA GLY A 45 -0.56 5.63 -2.46
C GLY A 45 -1.55 4.53 -2.06
N ARG A 46 -1.71 4.29 -0.74
CA ARG A 46 -2.70 3.36 -0.20
C ARG A 46 -4.13 3.84 -0.48
N ASP A 47 -4.40 5.13 -0.31
CA ASP A 47 -5.72 5.69 -0.61
C ASP A 47 -6.06 5.55 -2.10
N ILE A 48 -5.09 5.78 -2.99
CA ILE A 48 -5.24 5.54 -4.43
C ILE A 48 -5.51 4.05 -4.70
N TYR A 49 -4.78 3.13 -4.07
CA TYR A 49 -4.97 1.69 -4.20
C TYR A 49 -6.40 1.26 -3.83
N ILE A 50 -6.96 1.84 -2.77
CA ILE A 50 -8.34 1.60 -2.34
C ILE A 50 -9.33 2.23 -3.33
N ARG A 51 -9.12 3.48 -3.72
CA ARG A 51 -9.97 4.23 -4.65
C ARG A 51 -10.11 3.54 -6.00
N GLU A 52 -8.99 3.03 -6.53
CA GLU A 52 -8.98 2.31 -7.81
C GLU A 52 -9.49 0.86 -7.69
N GLY A 53 -9.82 0.40 -6.49
CA GLY A 53 -10.38 -0.93 -6.25
C GLY A 53 -9.39 -2.08 -6.47
N CYS A 54 -8.08 -1.83 -6.36
CA CYS A 54 -7.04 -2.84 -6.59
C CYS A 54 -7.22 -4.06 -5.67
N ASN A 55 -7.67 -3.83 -4.43
CA ASN A 55 -7.97 -4.87 -3.44
C ASN A 55 -9.14 -5.79 -3.83
N ALA A 56 -9.97 -5.43 -4.81
CA ALA A 56 -11.03 -6.31 -5.32
C ALA A 56 -10.48 -7.47 -6.15
N CYS A 57 -9.28 -7.30 -6.77
CA CYS A 57 -8.62 -8.31 -7.59
C CYS A 57 -7.34 -8.85 -6.94
N HIS A 58 -6.67 -8.06 -6.10
CA HIS A 58 -5.42 -8.39 -5.41
C HIS A 58 -5.64 -8.45 -3.90
N SER A 59 -5.44 -9.61 -3.29
CA SER A 59 -5.38 -9.72 -1.84
C SER A 59 -4.05 -9.22 -1.29
N GLN A 60 -4.02 -8.90 0.01
CA GLN A 60 -2.82 -8.53 0.75
C GLN A 60 -2.70 -9.38 2.02
N MET A 61 -2.71 -10.68 1.87
CA MET A 61 -2.53 -11.61 2.99
C MET A 61 -2.05 -12.97 2.47
N ILE A 62 -0.85 -13.36 2.81
CA ILE A 62 -0.37 -14.72 2.54
C ILE A 62 -1.02 -15.66 3.55
N ARG A 63 -1.83 -16.58 3.08
CA ARG A 63 -2.52 -17.57 3.93
C ARG A 63 -1.55 -18.66 4.38
N PRO A 64 -1.85 -19.38 5.50
CA PRO A 64 -0.97 -20.43 6.05
C PRO A 64 -1.06 -21.75 5.24
N PHE A 65 -1.11 -21.67 3.91
CA PHE A 65 -1.06 -22.81 3.01
C PHE A 65 0.33 -22.93 2.41
N ARG A 66 0.87 -24.14 2.40
CA ARG A 66 2.24 -24.41 1.93
C ARG A 66 2.51 -23.82 0.54
N ASP A 67 1.59 -24.00 -0.40
CA ASP A 67 1.76 -23.53 -1.78
C ASP A 67 1.82 -22.00 -1.87
N GLU A 68 1.04 -21.29 -1.06
CA GLU A 68 1.09 -19.83 -1.00
C GLU A 68 2.37 -19.34 -0.35
N VAL A 69 2.74 -19.91 0.77
CA VAL A 69 3.97 -19.55 1.48
C VAL A 69 5.19 -19.75 0.57
N VAL A 70 5.27 -20.88 -0.13
CA VAL A 70 6.35 -21.15 -1.08
C VAL A 70 6.34 -20.18 -2.26
N ARG A 71 5.15 -19.89 -2.80
CA ARG A 71 4.99 -19.00 -3.97
C ARG A 71 5.42 -17.56 -3.66
N PHE A 72 5.05 -17.02 -2.51
CA PHE A 72 5.23 -15.59 -2.21
C PHE A 72 6.44 -15.27 -1.33
N ASN A 73 6.95 -16.22 -0.57
CA ASN A 73 8.06 -16.02 0.37
C ASN A 73 9.22 -17.00 0.18
N GLY A 74 9.15 -17.91 -0.81
CA GLY A 74 10.13 -18.97 -0.98
C GLY A 74 9.97 -20.11 0.04
N LYS A 75 10.93 -21.08 0.03
CA LYS A 75 10.80 -22.34 0.79
C LYS A 75 10.67 -22.15 2.30
N ASN A 76 11.28 -21.10 2.86
CA ASN A 76 11.31 -20.80 4.29
C ASN A 76 10.41 -19.60 4.66
N GLY A 77 9.59 -19.15 3.74
CA GLY A 77 8.72 -18.01 3.96
C GLY A 77 7.64 -18.29 5.01
N GLN A 78 7.09 -17.22 5.54
CA GLN A 78 6.04 -17.28 6.55
C GLN A 78 4.74 -16.71 5.98
N TYR A 79 3.60 -17.25 6.45
CA TYR A 79 2.29 -16.65 6.22
C TYR A 79 2.17 -15.29 6.91
N SER A 80 1.24 -14.46 6.46
CA SER A 80 0.98 -13.15 7.04
C SER A 80 0.46 -13.28 8.47
N LYS A 81 1.02 -12.46 9.37
CA LYS A 81 0.64 -12.39 10.78
C LYS A 81 -0.17 -11.14 11.04
N ALA A 82 -1.10 -11.18 11.97
CA ALA A 82 -1.95 -10.03 12.32
C ALA A 82 -1.13 -8.77 12.65
N GLY A 83 0.03 -8.91 13.28
CA GLY A 83 0.93 -7.80 13.60
C GLY A 83 1.51 -7.06 12.40
N GLU A 84 1.45 -7.61 11.19
CA GLU A 84 1.88 -6.92 9.97
C GLU A 84 0.93 -5.78 9.59
N PHE A 85 -0.33 -5.84 10.02
CA PHE A 85 -1.42 -4.96 9.60
C PHE A 85 -1.86 -3.98 10.68
N VAL A 86 -1.09 -3.81 11.76
CA VAL A 86 -1.48 -2.96 12.90
C VAL A 86 -1.72 -1.50 12.55
N TYR A 87 -1.22 -1.03 11.41
CA TYR A 87 -1.42 0.32 10.90
C TYR A 87 -2.34 0.39 9.67
N ASP A 88 -2.98 -0.74 9.31
CA ASP A 88 -3.91 -0.82 8.19
C ASP A 88 -5.34 -0.56 8.62
N TYR A 89 -5.89 0.56 8.19
CA TYR A 89 -7.26 0.98 8.43
C TYR A 89 -7.91 1.41 7.11
N PRO A 90 -8.83 0.59 6.54
CA PRO A 90 -9.20 -0.79 6.89
C PRO A 90 -8.17 -1.83 6.44
N PHE A 91 -8.32 -3.07 6.89
CA PHE A 91 -7.57 -4.21 6.37
C PHE A 91 -7.93 -4.47 4.90
N LEU A 92 -6.92 -4.79 4.07
CA LEU A 92 -7.10 -5.05 2.64
C LEU A 92 -6.82 -6.51 2.28
N TRP A 93 -7.14 -7.42 3.16
CA TRP A 93 -6.82 -8.85 3.00
C TRP A 93 -7.41 -9.46 1.74
N GLY A 94 -8.67 -9.12 1.42
CA GLY A 94 -9.37 -9.62 0.24
C GLY A 94 -9.62 -11.12 0.22
N SER A 95 -10.71 -11.53 -0.41
CA SER A 95 -11.06 -12.95 -0.60
C SER A 95 -10.85 -13.42 -2.04
N LYS A 96 -10.72 -12.50 -2.98
CA LYS A 96 -10.49 -12.79 -4.40
C LYS A 96 -9.03 -12.54 -4.79
N ARG A 97 -8.54 -13.36 -5.72
CA ARG A 97 -7.22 -13.28 -6.32
C ARG A 97 -7.33 -13.47 -7.82
N THR A 98 -8.02 -12.54 -8.48
CA THR A 98 -7.97 -12.45 -9.95
C THR A 98 -6.55 -12.14 -10.40
N GLY A 99 -5.83 -11.30 -9.66
CA GLY A 99 -4.39 -11.13 -9.71
C GLY A 99 -3.68 -11.80 -8.52
N PRO A 100 -2.32 -11.77 -8.49
CA PRO A 100 -1.55 -12.32 -7.38
C PRO A 100 -1.75 -11.53 -6.08
N ASP A 101 -1.48 -12.17 -4.95
CA ASP A 101 -1.37 -11.50 -3.66
C ASP A 101 -0.18 -10.52 -3.67
N LEU A 102 -0.37 -9.31 -3.11
CA LEU A 102 0.63 -8.25 -3.12
C LEU A 102 1.32 -8.00 -1.78
N GLN A 103 1.01 -8.77 -0.72
CA GLN A 103 1.57 -8.55 0.62
C GLN A 103 3.10 -8.69 0.69
N ARG A 104 3.74 -9.25 -0.32
CA ARG A 104 5.20 -9.40 -0.41
C ARG A 104 5.78 -8.74 -1.67
N GLU A 105 5.04 -7.82 -2.28
CA GLU A 105 5.46 -7.20 -3.56
C GLU A 105 6.65 -6.25 -3.39
N GLY A 106 6.78 -5.58 -2.25
CA GLY A 106 7.83 -4.60 -2.00
C GLY A 106 9.24 -5.14 -2.29
N GLY A 107 9.98 -4.47 -3.18
CA GLY A 107 11.31 -4.85 -3.62
C GLY A 107 11.39 -6.11 -4.49
N VAL A 108 10.26 -6.66 -4.95
CA VAL A 108 10.24 -7.81 -5.88
C VAL A 108 10.44 -7.35 -7.31
N ARG A 109 9.85 -6.23 -7.67
CA ARG A 109 9.96 -5.63 -8.99
C ARG A 109 10.48 -4.19 -8.90
N PRO A 110 11.21 -3.72 -9.93
CA PRO A 110 11.71 -2.35 -9.95
C PRO A 110 10.57 -1.31 -10.14
N ASP A 111 10.83 -0.06 -9.79
CA ASP A 111 9.86 1.03 -9.88
C ASP A 111 9.36 1.25 -11.31
N SER A 112 10.24 1.12 -12.29
CA SER A 112 9.91 1.21 -13.72
C SER A 112 8.97 0.11 -14.19
N TRP A 113 9.09 -1.09 -13.62
CA TRP A 113 8.15 -2.19 -13.92
C TRP A 113 6.75 -1.85 -13.46
N HIS A 114 6.60 -1.34 -12.22
CA HIS A 114 5.30 -0.91 -11.70
C HIS A 114 4.68 0.20 -12.55
N PHE A 115 5.49 1.19 -12.95
CA PHE A 115 5.05 2.25 -13.85
C PHE A 115 4.51 1.69 -15.17
N LYS A 116 5.27 0.84 -15.86
CA LYS A 116 4.88 0.22 -17.13
C LYS A 116 3.67 -0.70 -16.97
N HIS A 117 3.60 -1.42 -15.85
CA HIS A 117 2.48 -2.33 -15.57
C HIS A 117 1.17 -1.56 -15.38
N MET A 118 1.16 -0.45 -14.64
CA MET A 118 -0.05 0.37 -14.49
C MET A 118 -0.45 1.03 -15.82
N TYR A 119 0.51 1.47 -16.62
CA TYR A 119 0.23 2.03 -17.94
C TYR A 119 -0.36 1.00 -18.90
N ASN A 120 0.26 -0.16 -18.99
CA ASN A 120 -0.20 -1.27 -19.82
C ASN A 120 0.25 -2.62 -19.24
N PRO A 121 -0.61 -3.33 -18.48
CA PRO A 121 -0.22 -4.60 -17.86
C PRO A 121 0.32 -5.64 -18.82
N ARG A 122 -0.18 -5.66 -20.06
CA ARG A 122 0.25 -6.62 -21.10
C ARG A 122 1.68 -6.39 -21.58
N SER A 123 2.24 -5.20 -21.39
CA SER A 123 3.64 -4.92 -21.74
C SER A 123 4.65 -5.60 -20.82
N THR A 124 4.25 -5.90 -19.59
CA THR A 124 5.09 -6.54 -18.59
C THR A 124 4.68 -7.97 -18.25
N SER A 125 3.41 -8.32 -18.52
CA SER A 125 2.82 -9.63 -18.26
C SER A 125 1.92 -10.03 -19.41
N ALA A 126 2.45 -10.80 -20.37
CA ALA A 126 1.70 -11.27 -21.53
C ALA A 126 0.43 -12.03 -21.09
N GLY A 127 -0.70 -11.76 -21.74
CA GLY A 127 -1.98 -12.38 -21.40
C GLY A 127 -2.68 -11.81 -20.16
N SER A 128 -2.16 -10.75 -19.53
CA SER A 128 -2.81 -10.11 -18.39
C SER A 128 -4.21 -9.62 -18.73
N ILE A 129 -5.18 -9.93 -17.85
CA ILE A 129 -6.56 -9.43 -17.91
C ILE A 129 -6.75 -8.16 -17.08
N MET A 130 -5.70 -7.69 -16.35
CA MET A 130 -5.73 -6.46 -15.59
C MET A 130 -6.04 -5.28 -16.51
N PRO A 131 -6.96 -4.37 -16.12
CA PRO A 131 -7.21 -3.15 -16.86
C PRO A 131 -6.00 -2.22 -16.85
N ARG A 132 -5.95 -1.28 -17.78
CA ARG A 132 -4.95 -0.21 -17.83
C ARG A 132 -5.41 0.94 -16.94
N TYR A 133 -4.44 1.63 -16.32
CA TYR A 133 -4.69 2.80 -15.45
C TYR A 133 -3.90 4.03 -15.93
N PRO A 134 -4.09 4.50 -17.19
CA PRO A 134 -3.29 5.60 -17.75
C PRO A 134 -3.52 6.93 -17.02
N TRP A 135 -4.68 7.13 -16.39
CA TRP A 135 -4.98 8.34 -15.62
C TRP A 135 -4.05 8.53 -14.41
N LEU A 136 -3.57 7.48 -13.77
CA LEU A 136 -2.61 7.58 -12.67
C LEU A 136 -1.32 8.28 -13.08
N ILE A 137 -0.97 8.20 -14.37
CA ILE A 137 0.23 8.84 -14.93
C ILE A 137 -0.03 10.30 -15.29
N THR A 138 -1.29 10.69 -15.52
CA THR A 138 -1.66 12.06 -15.92
C THR A 138 -2.22 12.89 -14.75
N SER A 139 -2.87 12.25 -13.79
CA SER A 139 -3.47 12.91 -12.63
C SER A 139 -2.41 13.41 -11.64
N THR A 140 -2.62 14.64 -11.16
CA THR A 140 -1.81 15.23 -10.09
C THR A 140 -2.25 14.68 -8.74
N LEU A 141 -1.30 14.30 -7.90
CA LEU A 141 -1.56 13.86 -6.53
C LEU A 141 -2.07 15.03 -5.68
N ASP A 142 -3.27 14.88 -5.13
CA ASP A 142 -3.79 15.82 -4.13
C ASP A 142 -3.13 15.53 -2.76
N ARG A 143 -2.42 16.52 -2.24
CA ARG A 143 -1.71 16.46 -0.96
C ARG A 143 -2.35 17.32 0.12
N SER A 144 -3.48 17.96 -0.18
CA SER A 144 -4.10 18.98 0.68
C SER A 144 -4.49 18.46 2.06
N LEU A 145 -4.87 17.18 2.15
CA LEU A 145 -5.30 16.53 3.39
C LEU A 145 -4.25 15.62 4.04
N THR A 146 -3.06 15.48 3.47
CA THR A 146 -2.05 14.52 3.96
C THR A 146 -1.70 14.74 5.43
N LYS A 147 -1.42 15.99 5.84
CA LYS A 147 -1.12 16.30 7.26
C LYS A 147 -2.28 15.99 8.19
N ALA A 148 -3.50 16.35 7.79
CA ALA A 148 -4.71 16.06 8.55
C ALA A 148 -4.96 14.54 8.71
N LYS A 149 -4.68 13.74 7.68
CA LYS A 149 -4.71 12.27 7.75
C LYS A 149 -3.72 11.72 8.77
N LEU A 150 -2.47 12.21 8.75
CA LEU A 150 -1.45 11.78 9.72
C LEU A 150 -1.84 12.15 11.16
N GLU A 151 -2.39 13.34 11.36
CA GLU A 151 -2.91 13.78 12.68
C GLU A 151 -4.08 12.91 13.14
N LEU A 152 -5.02 12.60 12.24
CA LEU A 152 -6.14 11.70 12.53
C LEU A 152 -5.64 10.31 12.93
N MET A 153 -4.73 9.73 12.15
CA MET A 153 -4.15 8.41 12.46
C MET A 153 -3.43 8.42 13.81
N LYS A 154 -2.68 9.47 14.11
CA LYS A 154 -2.02 9.61 15.41
C LYS A 154 -3.01 9.72 16.56
N ASN A 155 -3.99 10.62 16.45
CA ASN A 155 -4.84 11.02 17.56
C ASN A 155 -6.01 10.05 17.80
N SER A 156 -6.52 9.43 16.75
CA SER A 156 -7.71 8.56 16.81
C SER A 156 -7.38 7.07 16.71
N LEU A 157 -6.25 6.72 16.06
CA LEU A 157 -5.88 5.33 15.80
C LEU A 157 -4.56 4.94 16.51
N ASP A 158 -4.04 5.79 17.38
CA ASP A 158 -2.81 5.58 18.16
C ASP A 158 -1.58 5.21 17.30
N VAL A 159 -1.54 5.62 16.01
CA VAL A 159 -0.37 5.39 15.16
C VAL A 159 0.79 6.27 15.63
N PRO A 160 2.01 5.75 15.83
CA PRO A 160 3.10 6.42 16.52
C PRO A 160 3.83 7.47 15.64
N TYR A 161 3.09 8.36 14.96
CA TYR A 161 3.70 9.50 14.28
C TYR A 161 4.18 10.54 15.29
N THR A 162 5.41 11.02 15.13
CA THR A 162 5.90 12.17 15.89
C THR A 162 5.39 13.48 15.26
N LYS A 163 5.33 14.54 16.06
CA LYS A 163 4.96 15.86 15.54
C LYS A 163 5.93 16.31 14.44
N ALA A 164 7.22 16.09 14.61
CA ALA A 164 8.22 16.44 13.61
C ALA A 164 7.99 15.73 12.25
N GLN A 165 7.57 14.46 12.26
CA GLN A 165 7.22 13.74 11.03
C GLN A 165 5.99 14.33 10.34
N ILE A 166 4.97 14.74 11.10
CA ILE A 166 3.77 15.38 10.56
C ILE A 166 4.11 16.77 9.99
N ASP A 167 4.88 17.56 10.72
CA ASP A 167 5.26 18.91 10.30
C ASP A 167 6.12 18.86 9.01
N SER A 168 6.99 17.86 8.87
CA SER A 168 7.87 17.65 7.72
C SER A 168 7.27 16.76 6.61
N ALA A 169 5.97 16.46 6.65
CA ALA A 169 5.34 15.51 5.71
C ALA A 169 5.59 15.85 4.24
N ASP A 170 5.51 17.13 3.86
CA ASP A 170 5.73 17.57 2.47
C ASP A 170 7.16 17.31 2.00
N SER A 171 8.15 17.62 2.82
CA SER A 171 9.56 17.36 2.47
C SER A 171 9.86 15.87 2.43
N TRP A 172 9.27 15.08 3.33
CA TRP A 172 9.38 13.62 3.33
C TRP A 172 8.79 13.02 2.06
N MET A 173 7.58 13.46 1.66
CA MET A 173 6.94 13.04 0.40
C MET A 173 7.80 13.37 -0.82
N ASN A 174 8.34 14.59 -0.89
CA ASN A 174 9.15 15.00 -2.02
C ASN A 174 10.43 14.16 -2.14
N ASN A 175 11.16 13.96 -1.05
CA ASN A 175 12.38 13.15 -1.04
C ASN A 175 12.11 11.69 -1.49
N GLN A 176 11.00 11.11 -1.05
CA GLN A 176 10.63 9.75 -1.43
C GLN A 176 10.18 9.70 -2.90
N ALA A 177 9.41 10.68 -3.37
CA ALA A 177 8.97 10.76 -4.76
C ALA A 177 10.16 10.95 -5.71
N ASP A 178 11.10 11.83 -5.36
CA ASP A 178 12.33 12.07 -6.14
C ASP A 178 13.17 10.78 -6.26
N ALA A 179 13.29 10.01 -5.19
CA ALA A 179 14.01 8.74 -5.21
C ALA A 179 13.35 7.72 -6.16
N ILE A 180 12.03 7.57 -6.10
CA ILE A 180 11.26 6.67 -6.98
C ILE A 180 11.42 7.10 -8.45
N VAL A 181 11.25 8.39 -8.74
CA VAL A 181 11.37 8.89 -10.13
C VAL A 181 12.79 8.74 -10.65
N LYS A 182 13.80 8.97 -9.81
CA LYS A 182 15.20 8.71 -10.17
C LYS A 182 15.42 7.24 -10.55
N ASN A 183 14.84 6.31 -9.81
CA ASN A 183 14.90 4.87 -10.13
C ASN A 183 14.20 4.60 -11.47
N ILE A 184 12.97 5.09 -11.66
CA ILE A 184 12.23 4.92 -12.92
C ILE A 184 13.04 5.42 -14.11
N TYR A 185 13.65 6.61 -14.01
CA TYR A 185 14.42 7.19 -15.10
C TYR A 185 15.76 6.50 -15.35
N SER A 186 16.37 5.90 -14.32
CA SER A 186 17.58 5.10 -14.49
C SER A 186 17.33 3.73 -15.13
N GLU A 187 16.16 3.16 -14.87
CA GLU A 187 15.76 1.82 -15.32
C GLU A 187 15.01 1.85 -16.67
N ALA A 188 14.40 2.98 -17.04
CA ALA A 188 13.56 3.16 -18.22
C ALA A 188 13.84 4.49 -18.93
N ALA A 189 14.85 4.50 -19.79
CA ALA A 189 15.23 5.69 -20.59
C ALA A 189 14.08 6.17 -21.49
N ASP A 190 13.28 5.26 -22.02
CA ASP A 190 12.09 5.54 -22.82
C ASP A 190 11.06 6.40 -22.07
N VAL A 191 10.84 6.12 -20.79
CA VAL A 191 9.95 6.89 -19.91
C VAL A 191 10.54 8.28 -19.65
N LYS A 192 11.83 8.36 -19.34
CA LYS A 192 12.54 9.63 -19.14
C LYS A 192 12.42 10.55 -20.38
N ASP A 193 12.67 10.01 -21.56
CA ASP A 193 12.60 10.77 -22.82
C ASP A 193 11.16 11.23 -23.11
N GLN A 194 10.17 10.40 -22.82
CA GLN A 194 8.76 10.76 -22.96
C GLN A 194 8.42 11.97 -22.07
N PHE A 195 8.81 11.95 -20.80
CA PHE A 195 8.54 13.04 -19.87
C PHE A 195 9.33 14.31 -20.22
N ALA A 196 10.56 14.20 -20.71
CA ALA A 196 11.34 15.34 -21.21
C ALA A 196 10.64 16.01 -22.39
N LYS A 197 10.13 15.25 -23.37
CA LYS A 197 9.34 15.77 -24.48
C LYS A 197 8.05 16.44 -24.03
N GLN A 198 7.33 15.85 -23.07
CA GLN A 198 6.13 16.45 -22.48
C GLN A 198 6.44 17.78 -21.80
N GLN A 199 7.54 17.86 -21.06
CA GLN A 199 7.99 19.08 -20.39
C GLN A 199 8.28 20.20 -21.42
N GLN A 200 8.96 19.87 -22.51
CA GLN A 200 9.22 20.82 -23.60
C GLN A 200 7.94 21.31 -24.27
N ALA A 201 6.97 20.40 -24.48
CA ALA A 201 5.72 20.73 -25.16
C ALA A 201 4.73 21.55 -24.29
N GLN A 202 4.68 21.27 -22.99
CA GLN A 202 3.72 21.86 -22.05
C GLN A 202 4.28 23.07 -21.30
N GLY A 203 5.60 23.25 -21.25
CA GLY A 203 6.24 24.37 -20.57
C GLY A 203 5.82 24.49 -19.10
N ALA A 204 5.29 25.65 -18.71
CA ALA A 204 4.89 25.94 -17.34
C ALA A 204 3.67 25.11 -16.84
N SER A 205 2.89 24.51 -17.73
CA SER A 205 1.75 23.66 -17.36
C SER A 205 2.15 22.19 -17.14
N PHE A 206 3.42 21.84 -17.33
CA PHE A 206 3.90 20.48 -17.11
C PHE A 206 3.88 20.11 -15.63
N VAL A 207 3.25 18.97 -15.33
CA VAL A 207 3.30 18.36 -14.00
C VAL A 207 4.36 17.26 -14.01
N PRO A 208 5.42 17.38 -13.21
CA PRO A 208 6.47 16.38 -13.15
C PRO A 208 5.99 15.07 -12.52
N LEU A 209 6.68 13.96 -12.80
CA LEU A 209 6.27 12.62 -12.40
C LEU A 209 6.19 12.47 -10.86
N GLU A 210 7.03 13.18 -10.13
CA GLU A 210 7.09 13.23 -8.65
C GLU A 210 5.78 13.73 -8.01
N LYS A 211 4.98 14.48 -8.77
CA LYS A 211 3.70 15.03 -8.32
C LYS A 211 2.49 14.26 -8.84
N ARG A 212 2.70 13.12 -9.50
CA ARG A 212 1.61 12.33 -10.07
C ARG A 212 1.20 11.18 -9.17
N GLU A 213 -0.05 10.75 -9.29
CA GLU A 213 -0.65 9.69 -8.48
C GLU A 213 0.09 8.36 -8.60
N ILE A 214 0.63 8.05 -9.77
CA ILE A 214 1.39 6.82 -10.01
C ILE A 214 2.59 6.69 -9.07
N THR A 215 3.28 7.78 -8.76
CA THR A 215 4.46 7.77 -7.88
C THR A 215 4.09 7.42 -6.44
N ALA A 216 2.94 7.93 -5.96
CA ALA A 216 2.42 7.55 -4.65
C ALA A 216 1.99 6.08 -4.61
N LEU A 217 1.31 5.60 -5.64
CA LEU A 217 0.93 4.19 -5.73
C LEU A 217 2.15 3.26 -5.73
N ILE A 218 3.20 3.59 -6.49
CA ILE A 218 4.46 2.83 -6.51
C ILE A 218 5.10 2.81 -5.11
N SER A 219 5.13 3.95 -4.41
CA SER A 219 5.62 4.03 -3.03
C SER A 219 4.91 3.03 -2.12
N TYR A 220 3.59 2.97 -2.19
CA TYR A 220 2.80 2.01 -1.41
C TYR A 220 3.11 0.55 -1.78
N LEU A 221 3.14 0.22 -3.07
CA LEU A 221 3.43 -1.15 -3.53
C LEU A 221 4.83 -1.62 -3.11
N GLN A 222 5.82 -0.73 -3.19
CA GLN A 222 7.19 -1.01 -2.76
C GLN A 222 7.33 -1.16 -1.24
N ARG A 223 6.35 -0.66 -0.48
CA ARG A 223 6.32 -0.80 0.98
C ARG A 223 5.87 -2.19 1.44
N LEU A 224 5.00 -2.85 0.67
CA LEU A 224 4.31 -4.07 1.07
C LEU A 224 5.28 -5.21 1.45
N GLY A 225 5.21 -5.65 2.71
CA GLY A 225 5.98 -6.75 3.27
C GLY A 225 7.46 -6.48 3.51
N THR A 226 7.97 -5.27 3.27
CA THR A 226 9.40 -4.97 3.44
C THR A 226 9.87 -5.04 4.89
N ASP A 227 9.04 -4.65 5.86
CA ASP A 227 9.39 -4.70 7.28
C ASP A 227 9.66 -6.12 7.78
N ILE A 228 8.93 -7.09 7.26
CA ILE A 228 9.06 -8.50 7.65
C ILE A 228 10.34 -9.11 7.06
N LYS A 229 10.69 -8.76 5.82
CA LYS A 229 11.94 -9.23 5.17
C LYS A 229 13.19 -8.86 5.98
N THR A 230 13.22 -7.68 6.61
CA THR A 230 14.37 -7.23 7.41
C THR A 230 14.52 -7.97 8.74
N THR A 231 13.43 -8.55 9.26
CA THR A 231 13.44 -9.25 10.54
C THR A 231 13.99 -10.68 10.39
N GLU A 232 13.74 -11.34 9.27
CA GLU A 232 14.22 -12.71 9.00
C GLU A 232 15.75 -12.78 8.88
N VAL A 233 16.39 -11.73 8.38
CA VAL A 233 17.86 -11.66 8.25
C VAL A 233 18.54 -11.60 9.63
N LYS A 234 17.91 -11.03 10.65
CA LYS A 234 18.49 -10.93 12.01
C LYS A 234 18.33 -12.21 12.83
N THR A 235 17.33 -13.03 12.56
CA THR A 235 17.11 -14.30 13.26
C THR A 235 17.92 -15.45 12.67
N ALA A 236 18.41 -15.34 11.45
CA ALA A 236 19.27 -16.33 10.80
C ALA A 236 20.76 -16.16 11.12
N SER A 237 21.14 -15.10 11.86
CA SER A 237 22.53 -14.78 12.22
C SER A 237 22.88 -14.96 13.70
N ASN A 238 22.05 -15.70 14.46
CA ASN A 238 22.34 -16.09 15.86
C ASN A 238 22.44 -17.60 16.00
#